data_f90f0224abcf760f9bc570639c4d43c7
#
_entry.id   f90f0224abcf760f9bc570639c4d43c7
#
_cell.length_a   1.000
_cell.length_b   1.000
_cell.length_c   1.000
_cell.angle_alpha   90.00
_cell.angle_beta   90.00
_cell.angle_gamma   90.00
#
_symmetry.space_group_name_H-M   'P 1'
#
loop_
_entity.id
_entity.type
_entity.pdbx_description
1 polymer ?
#
loop_
_entity_poly.entity_id
_entity_poly.type
_entity_poly.pdbx_seq_one_letter_code
_entity_poly.pdbx_strand_id
1 'polypeptide(L)'
;MTLTLDERLNQILPRITSRDYLGSKGLGNEIGFWIFDYPPDRELDVRDFLTGTVLPSLAKQVPSINAGTVDLLVLVTELLEERKLLDKVMEMQQSKGDDSTLTALRSVLKEDKLAQKIASQFDIANLDLLILSGVGSVYPMLRTHTLLSALHPIMGNTPLLMFFPGKYDGHSLRLFNTLAEDHYYRAFRLVPETT
;
A
#
# COMPACT_ATOMS: atom_id res chain seq x y z
N MET A 1 -9.04 9.47 -24.23
CA MET A 1 -8.10 10.57 -23.96
C MET A 1 -7.23 10.13 -22.80
N THR A 2 -5.89 10.28 -22.87
CA THR A 2 -5.00 9.86 -21.78
C THR A 2 -5.02 10.93 -20.69
N LEU A 3 -5.28 10.53 -19.45
CA LEU A 3 -5.29 11.42 -18.30
C LEU A 3 -3.86 11.69 -17.81
N THR A 4 -3.58 12.91 -17.44
CA THR A 4 -2.36 13.27 -16.71
C THR A 4 -2.40 12.71 -15.28
N LEU A 5 -1.24 12.67 -14.60
CA LEU A 5 -1.20 12.26 -13.21
C LEU A 5 -2.07 13.15 -12.33
N ASP A 6 -2.02 14.46 -12.54
CA ASP A 6 -2.78 15.42 -11.72
C ASP A 6 -4.31 15.25 -11.90
N GLU A 7 -4.76 14.97 -13.12
CA GLU A 7 -6.17 14.63 -13.39
C GLU A 7 -6.57 13.32 -12.71
N ARG A 8 -5.67 12.34 -12.66
CA ARG A 8 -5.89 11.06 -11.96
C ARG A 8 -5.90 11.26 -10.43
N LEU A 9 -4.98 12.02 -9.87
CA LEU A 9 -4.93 12.34 -8.45
C LEU A 9 -6.23 12.98 -7.97
N ASN A 10 -6.75 13.96 -8.72
CA ASN A 10 -8.02 14.62 -8.41
C ASN A 10 -9.23 13.69 -8.45
N GLN A 11 -9.15 12.52 -9.10
CA GLN A 11 -10.21 11.54 -9.10
C GLN A 11 -10.16 10.55 -7.92
N ILE A 12 -9.08 10.52 -7.14
CA ILE A 12 -8.95 9.58 -6.02
C ILE A 12 -10.08 9.80 -5.00
N LEU A 13 -10.18 11.00 -4.47
CA LEU A 13 -11.14 11.30 -3.40
C LEU A 13 -12.59 11.03 -3.81
N PRO A 14 -13.10 11.52 -4.97
CA PRO A 14 -14.45 11.19 -5.43
C PRO A 14 -14.72 9.69 -5.55
N ARG A 15 -13.71 8.89 -5.94
CA ARG A 15 -13.87 7.44 -6.10
C ARG A 15 -13.91 6.71 -4.78
N ILE A 16 -12.95 6.96 -3.88
CA ILE A 16 -12.88 6.25 -2.59
C ILE A 16 -13.99 6.65 -1.62
N THR A 17 -14.67 7.79 -1.85
CA THR A 17 -15.84 8.22 -1.08
C THR A 17 -17.16 7.81 -1.73
N SER A 18 -17.12 7.19 -2.91
CA SER A 18 -18.32 6.73 -3.60
C SER A 18 -18.99 5.55 -2.89
N ARG A 19 -20.31 5.45 -3.02
CA ARG A 19 -21.07 4.32 -2.47
C ARG A 19 -20.64 2.99 -3.08
N ASP A 20 -20.28 2.97 -4.36
CA ASP A 20 -19.84 1.76 -5.05
C ASP A 20 -18.51 1.24 -4.48
N TYR A 21 -17.58 2.14 -4.15
CA TYR A 21 -16.31 1.78 -3.53
C TYR A 21 -16.50 1.30 -2.09
N LEU A 22 -17.16 2.09 -1.26
CA LEU A 22 -17.39 1.78 0.16
C LEU A 22 -18.43 0.65 0.32
N GLY A 23 -19.32 0.50 -0.64
CA GLY A 23 -20.35 -0.54 -0.68
C GLY A 23 -19.92 -1.82 -1.35
N SER A 24 -18.68 -1.92 -1.86
CA SER A 24 -18.12 -3.17 -2.43
C SER A 24 -17.97 -4.30 -1.40
N LYS A 25 -18.51 -4.09 -0.20
CA LYS A 25 -18.93 -5.11 0.78
C LYS A 25 -19.94 -6.09 0.18
N GLY A 26 -19.66 -6.71 -0.97
CA GLY A 26 -20.60 -7.71 -1.43
C GLY A 26 -20.76 -7.98 -2.91
N LEU A 27 -19.91 -7.51 -3.77
CA LEU A 27 -19.83 -8.05 -5.12
C LEU A 27 -19.11 -9.41 -5.07
N GLY A 28 -19.81 -10.39 -4.46
CA GLY A 28 -19.51 -11.80 -4.51
C GLY A 28 -18.09 -12.20 -4.09
N ASN A 29 -17.83 -12.49 -2.84
CA ASN A 29 -16.60 -13.14 -2.32
C ASN A 29 -15.24 -12.54 -2.77
N GLU A 30 -15.20 -11.38 -3.41
CA GLU A 30 -13.97 -10.74 -3.87
C GLU A 30 -13.63 -9.57 -2.96
N ILE A 31 -12.49 -9.65 -2.31
CA ILE A 31 -11.94 -8.56 -1.51
C ILE A 31 -11.56 -7.44 -2.45
N GLY A 32 -12.07 -6.22 -2.17
CA GLY A 32 -11.78 -5.04 -2.96
C GLY A 32 -10.35 -4.53 -2.77
N PHE A 33 -9.39 -5.14 -3.44
CA PHE A 33 -8.04 -4.59 -3.54
C PHE A 33 -7.99 -3.61 -4.71
N TRP A 34 -7.58 -2.38 -4.41
CA TRP A 34 -7.50 -1.30 -5.37
C TRP A 34 -6.08 -0.78 -5.48
N ILE A 35 -5.66 -0.49 -6.71
CA ILE A 35 -4.32 0.01 -7.01
C ILE A 35 -4.45 1.40 -7.62
N PHE A 36 -3.74 2.36 -7.07
CA PHE A 36 -3.44 3.62 -7.71
C PHE A 36 -1.97 3.58 -8.16
N ASP A 37 -1.75 3.28 -9.41
CA ASP A 37 -0.42 3.22 -10.03
C ASP A 37 0.00 4.58 -10.57
N TYR A 38 1.28 4.92 -10.48
CA TYR A 38 1.82 6.22 -10.89
C TYR A 38 3.30 6.11 -11.29
N PRO A 39 3.81 7.08 -12.10
CA PRO A 39 5.22 7.13 -12.46
C PRO A 39 6.11 7.24 -11.21
N PRO A 40 7.16 6.40 -11.08
CA PRO A 40 8.00 6.35 -9.88
C PRO A 40 8.72 7.66 -9.55
N ASP A 41 9.05 8.46 -10.55
CA ASP A 41 9.67 9.78 -10.44
C ASP A 41 8.72 10.84 -9.84
N ARG A 42 7.42 10.53 -9.75
CA ARG A 42 6.38 11.39 -9.16
C ARG A 42 5.97 10.95 -7.74
N GLU A 43 6.77 10.10 -7.09
CA GLU A 43 6.51 9.58 -5.72
C GLU A 43 6.25 10.70 -4.71
N LEU A 44 7.06 11.75 -4.72
CA LEU A 44 6.92 12.86 -3.77
C LEU A 44 5.62 13.64 -3.99
N ASP A 45 5.24 13.89 -5.22
CA ASP A 45 3.99 14.58 -5.54
C ASP A 45 2.78 13.78 -5.08
N VAL A 46 2.81 12.46 -5.26
CA VAL A 46 1.74 11.55 -4.82
C VAL A 46 1.66 11.50 -3.30
N ARG A 47 2.81 11.45 -2.61
CA ARG A 47 2.88 11.47 -1.16
C ARG A 47 2.33 12.79 -0.59
N ASP A 48 2.73 13.91 -1.16
CA ASP A 48 2.26 15.24 -0.74
C ASP A 48 0.75 15.38 -0.99
N PHE A 49 0.24 14.88 -2.10
CA PHE A 49 -1.19 14.87 -2.38
C PHE A 49 -1.97 13.97 -1.40
N LEU A 50 -1.45 12.79 -1.10
CA LEU A 50 -2.06 11.88 -0.13
C LEU A 50 -2.16 12.53 1.25
N THR A 51 -1.04 13.05 1.77
CA THR A 51 -0.97 13.61 3.12
C THR A 51 -1.60 14.99 3.25
N GLY A 52 -1.46 15.84 2.23
CA GLY A 52 -1.96 17.22 2.24
C GLY A 52 -3.41 17.37 1.76
N THR A 53 -3.92 16.44 0.97
CA THR A 53 -5.26 16.56 0.37
C THR A 53 -6.17 15.40 0.73
N VAL A 54 -5.79 14.16 0.42
CA VAL A 54 -6.69 13.00 0.57
C VAL A 54 -7.03 12.75 2.03
N LEU A 55 -6.03 12.58 2.89
CA LEU A 55 -6.25 12.25 4.31
C LEU A 55 -6.99 13.36 5.06
N PRO A 56 -6.64 14.65 4.93
CA PRO A 56 -7.40 15.71 5.57
C PRO A 56 -8.84 15.80 5.06
N SER A 57 -9.08 15.47 3.78
CA SER A 57 -10.43 15.50 3.20
C SER A 57 -11.28 14.36 3.71
N LEU A 58 -10.73 13.16 3.86
CA LEU A 58 -11.44 12.01 4.43
C LEU A 58 -11.86 12.30 5.88
N ALA A 59 -10.98 12.91 6.67
CA ALA A 59 -11.28 13.26 8.06
C ALA A 59 -12.42 14.32 8.19
N LYS A 60 -12.70 15.08 7.12
CA LYS A 60 -13.75 16.11 7.09
C LYS A 60 -15.06 15.62 6.46
N GLN A 61 -15.15 14.39 5.94
CA GLN A 61 -16.37 13.85 5.34
C GLN A 61 -17.51 13.74 6.35
N VAL A 62 -18.73 13.90 5.87
CA VAL A 62 -19.94 13.73 6.67
C VAL A 62 -20.91 12.80 5.92
N PRO A 63 -21.18 11.60 6.42
CA PRO A 63 -20.60 10.98 7.62
C PRO A 63 -19.09 10.75 7.49
N SER A 64 -18.38 10.73 8.60
CA SER A 64 -16.94 10.51 8.60
C SER A 64 -16.59 9.13 8.06
N ILE A 65 -15.57 9.08 7.21
CA ILE A 65 -15.00 7.83 6.69
C ILE A 65 -13.89 7.40 7.63
N ASN A 66 -14.04 6.23 8.23
CA ASN A 66 -13.02 5.64 9.11
C ASN A 66 -11.93 4.98 8.26
N ALA A 67 -10.92 5.75 7.87
CA ALA A 67 -9.82 5.28 7.04
C ALA A 67 -8.57 5.00 7.89
N GLY A 68 -8.05 3.77 7.81
CA GLY A 68 -6.71 3.43 8.30
C GLY A 68 -5.66 3.80 7.25
N THR A 69 -4.50 4.26 7.70
CA THR A 69 -3.36 4.55 6.81
C THR A 69 -2.08 3.94 7.33
N VAL A 70 -1.33 3.31 6.44
CA VAL A 70 -0.03 2.69 6.73
C VAL A 70 0.98 3.14 5.69
N ASP A 71 2.05 3.79 6.14
CA ASP A 71 3.28 3.89 5.36
C ASP A 71 4.17 2.70 5.68
N LEU A 72 4.52 1.92 4.66
CA LEU A 72 5.25 0.66 4.86
C LEU A 72 6.67 0.87 5.39
N LEU A 73 7.33 1.97 5.05
CA LEU A 73 8.67 2.26 5.59
C LEU A 73 8.59 2.60 7.07
N VAL A 74 7.61 3.39 7.47
CA VAL A 74 7.36 3.70 8.88
C VAL A 74 7.04 2.42 9.66
N LEU A 75 6.16 1.57 9.14
CA LEU A 75 5.80 0.28 9.75
C LEU A 75 7.02 -0.62 9.96
N VAL A 76 7.88 -0.73 8.95
CA VAL A 76 9.12 -1.51 9.02
C VAL A 76 10.06 -0.95 10.08
N THR A 77 10.23 0.36 10.11
CA THR A 77 11.10 1.04 11.08
C THR A 77 10.60 0.82 12.50
N GLU A 78 9.31 1.03 12.76
CA GLU A 78 8.67 0.77 14.05
C GLU A 78 8.85 -0.68 14.50
N LEU A 79 8.67 -1.65 13.59
CA LEU A 79 8.84 -3.07 13.90
C LEU A 79 10.28 -3.41 14.30
N LEU A 80 11.27 -2.78 13.64
CA LEU A 80 12.68 -2.97 13.97
C LEU A 80 13.03 -2.31 15.31
N GLU A 81 12.51 -1.13 15.59
CA GLU A 81 12.68 -0.43 16.87
C GLU A 81 12.09 -1.20 18.04
N GLU A 82 10.84 -1.65 17.94
CA GLU A 82 10.16 -2.47 18.95
C GLU A 82 10.97 -3.73 19.31
N ARG A 83 11.65 -4.31 18.32
CA ARG A 83 12.50 -5.48 18.48
C ARG A 83 13.93 -5.16 18.87
N LYS A 84 14.28 -3.88 19.01
CA LYS A 84 15.64 -3.40 19.29
C LYS A 84 16.65 -3.92 18.23
N LEU A 85 16.24 -3.93 16.98
CA LEU A 85 17.05 -4.43 15.87
C LEU A 85 17.57 -3.32 14.96
N LEU A 86 17.05 -2.09 15.04
CA LEU A 86 17.39 -1.02 14.09
C LEU A 86 18.89 -0.73 14.10
N ASP A 87 19.51 -0.51 15.28
CA ASP A 87 20.93 -0.26 15.40
C ASP A 87 21.77 -1.43 14.90
N LYS A 88 21.35 -2.67 15.20
CA LYS A 88 22.03 -3.89 14.73
C LYS A 88 21.99 -4.03 13.22
N VAL A 89 20.89 -3.61 12.58
CA VAL A 89 20.77 -3.59 11.11
C VAL A 89 21.75 -2.59 10.52
N MET A 90 21.85 -1.39 11.10
CA MET A 90 22.79 -0.37 10.65
C MET A 90 24.26 -0.83 10.83
N GLU A 91 24.61 -1.40 11.97
CA GLU A 91 25.94 -1.98 12.23
C GLU A 91 26.26 -3.13 11.26
N MET A 92 25.26 -3.99 10.98
CA MET A 92 25.43 -5.10 10.03
C MET A 92 25.67 -4.57 8.62
N GLN A 93 24.96 -3.54 8.18
CA GLN A 93 25.16 -2.93 6.87
C GLN A 93 26.59 -2.38 6.72
N GLN A 94 27.09 -1.67 7.75
CA GLN A 94 28.44 -1.12 7.75
C GLN A 94 29.52 -2.21 7.76
N SER A 95 29.30 -3.30 8.48
CA SER A 95 30.31 -4.35 8.68
C SER A 95 30.25 -5.48 7.66
N LYS A 96 29.06 -5.85 7.13
CA LYS A 96 28.84 -7.02 6.27
C LYS A 96 28.25 -6.68 4.90
N GLY A 97 27.91 -5.40 4.66
CA GLY A 97 27.35 -4.93 3.40
C GLY A 97 25.87 -5.22 3.21
N ASP A 98 25.35 -4.75 2.07
CA ASP A 98 23.93 -4.70 1.77
C ASP A 98 23.27 -6.08 1.62
N ASP A 99 23.93 -7.02 0.92
CA ASP A 99 23.34 -8.35 0.65
C ASP A 99 23.10 -9.16 1.93
N SER A 100 24.07 -9.12 2.85
CA SER A 100 23.96 -9.81 4.14
C SER A 100 22.86 -9.19 5.00
N THR A 101 22.78 -7.86 4.99
CA THR A 101 21.78 -7.10 5.72
C THR A 101 20.39 -7.35 5.16
N LEU A 102 20.24 -7.35 3.84
CA LEU A 102 18.97 -7.64 3.17
C LEU A 102 18.48 -9.06 3.50
N THR A 103 19.36 -10.04 3.49
CA THR A 103 19.03 -11.43 3.86
C THR A 103 18.54 -11.51 5.31
N ALA A 104 19.19 -10.82 6.23
CA ALA A 104 18.77 -10.76 7.62
C ALA A 104 17.41 -10.05 7.78
N LEU A 105 17.22 -8.91 7.12
CA LEU A 105 15.96 -8.16 7.13
C LEU A 105 14.79 -9.00 6.63
N ARG A 106 14.94 -9.70 5.52
CA ARG A 106 13.88 -10.58 4.96
C ARG A 106 13.47 -11.68 5.93
N SER A 107 14.39 -12.16 6.78
CA SER A 107 14.06 -13.16 7.80
C SER A 107 13.21 -12.59 8.95
N VAL A 108 13.40 -11.29 9.24
CA VAL A 108 12.69 -10.57 10.32
C VAL A 108 11.37 -9.99 9.83
N LEU A 109 11.37 -9.42 8.63
CA LEU A 109 10.24 -8.73 7.99
C LEU A 109 9.35 -9.70 7.20
N LYS A 110 8.97 -10.82 7.81
CA LYS A 110 8.03 -11.76 7.19
C LYS A 110 6.67 -11.08 7.01
N GLU A 111 6.09 -11.25 5.85
CA GLU A 111 4.85 -10.59 5.43
C GLU A 111 3.69 -10.89 6.37
N ASP A 112 3.59 -12.12 6.88
CA ASP A 112 2.58 -12.51 7.87
C ASP A 112 2.68 -11.67 9.16
N LYS A 113 3.93 -11.38 9.60
CA LYS A 113 4.14 -10.56 10.80
C LYS A 113 3.80 -9.10 10.57
N LEU A 114 4.08 -8.59 9.37
CA LEU A 114 3.70 -7.23 8.99
C LEU A 114 2.18 -7.11 8.86
N ALA A 115 1.53 -8.08 8.24
CA ALA A 115 0.07 -8.13 8.15
C ALA A 115 -0.59 -8.18 9.54
N GLN A 116 -0.05 -8.99 10.47
CA GLN A 116 -0.51 -9.01 11.86
C GLN A 116 -0.25 -7.69 12.59
N LYS A 117 0.89 -7.03 12.34
CA LYS A 117 1.18 -5.72 12.92
C LYS A 117 0.17 -4.68 12.44
N ILE A 118 -0.15 -4.65 11.14
CA ILE A 118 -1.21 -3.79 10.58
C ILE A 118 -2.54 -4.10 11.27
N ALA A 119 -2.93 -5.37 11.36
CA ALA A 119 -4.16 -5.78 12.02
C ALA A 119 -4.22 -5.38 13.51
N SER A 120 -3.08 -5.29 14.18
CA SER A 120 -3.02 -4.86 15.58
C SER A 120 -3.17 -3.35 15.78
N GLN A 121 -2.90 -2.55 14.74
CA GLN A 121 -3.03 -1.10 14.78
C GLN A 121 -4.44 -0.61 14.50
N PHE A 122 -5.27 -1.43 13.85
CA PHE A 122 -6.61 -1.05 13.41
C PHE A 122 -7.63 -2.13 13.74
N ASP A 123 -8.83 -1.72 14.09
CA ASP A 123 -10.00 -2.59 14.07
C ASP A 123 -10.49 -2.69 12.61
N ILE A 124 -9.89 -3.62 11.86
CA ILE A 124 -10.08 -3.78 10.41
C ILE A 124 -11.57 -3.92 10.06
N ALA A 125 -12.34 -4.64 10.87
CA ALA A 125 -13.76 -4.88 10.60
C ALA A 125 -14.60 -3.58 10.65
N ASN A 126 -14.13 -2.58 11.39
CA ASN A 126 -14.78 -1.29 11.53
C ASN A 126 -14.15 -0.19 10.66
N LEU A 127 -13.13 -0.50 9.88
CA LEU A 127 -12.63 0.43 8.87
C LEU A 127 -13.55 0.45 7.64
N ASP A 128 -13.74 1.63 7.08
CA ASP A 128 -14.35 1.80 5.76
C ASP A 128 -13.33 1.56 4.64
N LEU A 129 -12.03 1.76 4.93
CA LEU A 129 -10.95 1.69 3.95
C LEU A 129 -9.59 1.60 4.66
N LEU A 130 -8.67 0.79 4.14
CA LEU A 130 -7.25 0.80 4.49
C LEU A 130 -6.42 1.34 3.32
N ILE A 131 -5.56 2.32 3.58
CA ILE A 131 -4.64 2.90 2.59
C ILE A 131 -3.22 2.44 2.89
N LEU A 132 -2.53 1.88 1.89
CA LEU A 132 -1.11 1.54 1.95
C LEU A 132 -0.30 2.46 1.05
N SER A 133 0.80 2.99 1.57
CA SER A 133 1.79 3.80 0.86
C SER A 133 3.21 3.33 1.15
N GLY A 134 4.21 3.92 0.49
CA GLY A 134 5.62 3.61 0.72
C GLY A 134 6.09 2.26 0.16
N VAL A 135 5.37 1.69 -0.80
CA VAL A 135 5.71 0.39 -1.42
C VAL A 135 7.12 0.41 -2.03
N GLY A 136 7.46 1.46 -2.76
CA GLY A 136 8.79 1.61 -3.35
C GLY A 136 9.90 1.76 -2.31
N SER A 137 9.60 2.39 -1.18
CA SER A 137 10.57 2.68 -0.12
C SER A 137 11.02 1.43 0.64
N VAL A 138 10.23 0.36 0.62
CA VAL A 138 10.57 -0.90 1.31
C VAL A 138 11.17 -1.95 0.38
N TYR A 139 11.23 -1.70 -0.91
CA TYR A 139 11.95 -2.58 -1.85
C TYR A 139 13.48 -2.42 -1.66
N PRO A 140 14.27 -3.49 -1.67
CA PRO A 140 13.91 -4.89 -1.93
C PRO A 140 13.64 -5.74 -0.65
N MET A 141 13.41 -5.10 0.50
CA MET A 141 13.17 -5.78 1.78
C MET A 141 11.87 -6.58 1.79
N LEU A 142 10.83 -6.02 1.16
CA LEU A 142 9.50 -6.61 1.03
C LEU A 142 9.13 -6.77 -0.44
N ARG A 143 8.31 -7.79 -0.71
CA ARG A 143 7.66 -8.00 -2.00
C ARG A 143 6.18 -7.68 -1.89
N THR A 144 5.67 -6.86 -2.81
CA THR A 144 4.28 -6.39 -2.78
C THR A 144 3.29 -7.54 -2.79
N HIS A 145 3.52 -8.54 -3.63
CA HIS A 145 2.60 -9.65 -3.77
C HIS A 145 2.46 -10.49 -2.50
N THR A 146 3.55 -10.80 -1.84
CA THR A 146 3.50 -11.61 -0.63
C THR A 146 2.82 -10.85 0.52
N LEU A 147 3.03 -9.53 0.60
CA LEU A 147 2.32 -8.69 1.56
C LEU A 147 0.81 -8.66 1.30
N LEU A 148 0.38 -8.45 0.05
CA LEU A 148 -1.04 -8.45 -0.29
C LEU A 148 -1.69 -9.81 -0.02
N SER A 149 -0.97 -10.92 -0.32
CA SER A 149 -1.45 -12.27 -0.01
C SER A 149 -1.61 -12.50 1.49
N ALA A 150 -0.71 -11.95 2.31
CA ALA A 150 -0.80 -12.05 3.77
C ALA A 150 -1.90 -11.17 4.35
N LEU A 151 -2.19 -10.03 3.73
CA LEU A 151 -3.29 -9.14 4.14
C LEU A 151 -4.67 -9.68 3.75
N HIS A 152 -4.77 -10.45 2.67
CA HIS A 152 -6.04 -10.93 2.14
C HIS A 152 -6.97 -11.57 3.21
N PRO A 153 -6.53 -12.56 4.01
CA PRO A 153 -7.39 -13.16 5.02
C PRO A 153 -7.75 -12.23 6.18
N ILE A 154 -6.98 -11.14 6.36
CA ILE A 154 -7.15 -10.19 7.47
C ILE A 154 -8.17 -9.10 7.10
N MET A 155 -8.18 -8.67 5.84
CA MET A 155 -9.01 -7.56 5.39
C MET A 155 -10.51 -7.86 5.41
N GLY A 156 -10.91 -9.13 5.33
CA GLY A 156 -12.34 -9.48 5.28
C GLY A 156 -13.05 -8.76 4.13
N ASN A 157 -14.02 -7.89 4.46
CA ASN A 157 -14.74 -7.08 3.48
C ASN A 157 -14.24 -5.63 3.38
N THR A 158 -13.19 -5.28 4.13
CA THR A 158 -12.67 -3.91 4.14
C THR A 158 -11.84 -3.66 2.89
N PRO A 159 -12.18 -2.67 2.06
CA PRO A 159 -11.40 -2.34 0.88
C PRO A 159 -9.99 -1.85 1.26
N LEU A 160 -9.02 -2.23 0.42
CA LEU A 160 -7.63 -1.80 0.54
C LEU A 160 -7.26 -1.01 -0.71
N LEU A 161 -6.73 0.19 -0.52
CA LEU A 161 -6.13 1.00 -1.57
C LEU A 161 -4.61 1.04 -1.40
N MET A 162 -3.89 0.58 -2.41
CA MET A 162 -2.43 0.65 -2.43
C MET A 162 -1.96 1.69 -3.45
N PHE A 163 -1.11 2.61 -2.98
CA PHE A 163 -0.35 3.53 -3.81
C PHE A 163 0.91 2.83 -4.32
N PHE A 164 1.01 2.67 -5.65
CA PHE A 164 2.02 1.82 -6.27
C PHE A 164 2.89 2.58 -7.28
N PRO A 165 4.20 2.81 -6.98
CA PRO A 165 5.12 3.49 -7.89
C PRO A 165 5.56 2.55 -9.01
N GLY A 166 4.82 2.54 -10.10
CA GLY A 166 5.04 1.65 -11.23
C GLY A 166 3.80 1.52 -12.10
N LYS A 167 3.59 0.34 -12.66
CA LYS A 167 2.47 0.08 -13.55
C LYS A 167 1.70 -1.18 -13.15
N TYR A 168 0.38 -1.07 -13.15
CA TYR A 168 -0.55 -2.18 -13.01
C TYR A 168 -1.30 -2.36 -14.35
N ASP A 169 -1.21 -3.53 -14.96
CA ASP A 169 -1.85 -3.80 -16.27
C ASP A 169 -3.22 -4.50 -16.16
N GLY A 170 -3.73 -4.67 -14.93
CA GLY A 170 -4.95 -5.42 -14.63
C GLY A 170 -4.70 -6.86 -14.20
N HIS A 171 -3.47 -7.36 -14.34
CA HIS A 171 -3.09 -8.74 -14.03
C HIS A 171 -1.81 -8.80 -13.21
N SER A 172 -0.82 -8.00 -13.54
CA SER A 172 0.50 -7.97 -12.92
C SER A 172 0.90 -6.57 -12.47
N LEU A 173 1.73 -6.54 -11.44
CA LEU A 173 2.35 -5.33 -10.91
C LEU A 173 3.78 -5.25 -11.40
N ARG A 174 4.19 -4.08 -11.91
CA ARG A 174 5.55 -3.81 -12.35
C ARG A 174 6.13 -2.64 -11.58
N LEU A 175 6.83 -2.96 -10.49
CA LEU A 175 7.44 -1.94 -9.63
C LEU A 175 8.51 -1.17 -10.40
N PHE A 176 8.51 0.16 -10.25
CA PHE A 176 9.42 1.10 -10.95
C PHE A 176 9.39 0.95 -12.47
N ASN A 177 8.29 0.43 -13.04
CA ASN A 177 8.12 0.11 -14.48
C ASN A 177 9.06 -0.97 -15.03
N THR A 178 9.95 -1.54 -14.21
CA THR A 178 11.01 -2.45 -14.62
C THR A 178 10.94 -3.82 -13.97
N LEU A 179 10.54 -3.88 -12.71
CA LEU A 179 10.55 -5.11 -11.91
C LEU A 179 9.17 -5.77 -11.99
N ALA A 180 9.01 -6.70 -12.92
CA ALA A 180 7.80 -7.47 -13.07
C ALA A 180 7.68 -8.50 -11.94
N GLU A 181 6.49 -8.59 -11.36
CA GLU A 181 6.11 -9.68 -10.47
C GLU A 181 5.17 -10.62 -11.24
N ASP A 182 5.59 -11.87 -11.45
CA ASP A 182 4.89 -12.89 -12.26
C ASP A 182 3.66 -13.49 -11.54
N HIS A 183 2.97 -12.70 -10.73
CA HIS A 183 1.83 -13.18 -9.95
C HIS A 183 0.57 -12.44 -10.37
N TYR A 184 -0.49 -13.20 -10.61
CA TYR A 184 -1.82 -12.69 -10.89
C TYR A 184 -2.44 -12.09 -9.64
N TYR A 185 -2.86 -10.82 -9.72
CA TYR A 185 -3.62 -10.14 -8.68
C TYR A 185 -5.04 -9.86 -9.16
N ARG A 186 -6.00 -10.30 -8.35
CA ARG A 186 -7.36 -9.80 -8.45
C ARG A 186 -7.44 -8.44 -7.72
N ALA A 187 -6.89 -7.42 -8.34
CA ALA A 187 -7.03 -6.06 -7.91
C ALA A 187 -7.71 -5.23 -8.99
N PHE A 188 -8.25 -4.10 -8.59
CA PHE A 188 -8.90 -3.14 -9.49
C PHE A 188 -8.05 -1.88 -9.58
N ARG A 189 -7.88 -1.34 -10.77
CA ARG A 189 -7.25 -0.02 -10.90
C ARG A 189 -8.24 1.03 -10.43
N LEU A 190 -7.84 1.86 -9.46
CA LEU A 190 -8.70 2.88 -8.89
C LEU A 190 -9.05 3.94 -9.94
N VAL A 191 -8.07 4.47 -10.64
CA VAL A 191 -8.24 5.47 -11.70
C VAL A 191 -7.55 5.00 -12.98
N PRO A 192 -8.29 4.70 -14.05
CA PRO A 192 -7.70 4.35 -15.34
C PRO A 192 -6.82 5.47 -15.91
N GLU A 193 -5.84 5.10 -16.76
CA GLU A 193 -5.02 6.07 -17.49
C GLU A 193 -5.78 6.69 -18.68
N THR A 194 -6.83 6.02 -19.13
CA THR A 194 -7.65 6.46 -20.26
C THR A 194 -9.12 6.49 -19.87
N THR A 195 -9.82 7.50 -20.27
CA THR A 195 -11.29 7.60 -20.20
C THR A 195 -11.91 6.86 -21.36
#